data_0919513868553d37777cfdf7a071adb6
#
_entry.id   0919513868553d37777cfdf7a071adb6
#
_cell.length_a   1.000
_cell.length_b   1.000
_cell.length_c   1.000
_cell.angle_alpha   90.00
_cell.angle_beta   90.00
_cell.angle_gamma   90.00
#
_symmetry.space_group_name_H-M   'P 1'
#
loop_
_entity.id
_entity.type
_entity.pdbx_description
1 polymer ?
#
loop_
_entity_poly.entity_id
_entity_poly.type
_entity_poly.pdbx_seq_one_letter_code
_entity_poly.pdbx_strand_id
1 'polypeptide(L)'
;MVAGPKVSMDSPLADHYITHLPKHPGCKACMNCKVQREHCRDHNKSRQRKMVDITKVDKPYADDEIEKHDAPKVFGDLATSDFIFAIKRSSTSTARHGDTTSLVVRDKATGWIASYPSKKKSAEEIKEAVNDFKGAGTTKRWYSDGAPELHAVCRDLGIRHDISDPHRSETNGQIERTNRTVIEGARCLLFQSGMPYKYWKLAIKCFCNNYNYTHIDQKKGTVAYVERHNHKFQGKALPYGCKIRYLPSAEREVEQREKLDPSLRDGIFVGYRCHTGGKWTEQYH
;
A
#
# COMPACT_ATOMS: atom_id res chain seq x y z
N MET A 1 -25.14 -1.51 -14.65
CA MET A 1 -24.31 -1.64 -13.43
C MET A 1 -24.66 -2.97 -12.78
N VAL A 2 -23.74 -3.92 -12.77
CA VAL A 2 -23.94 -5.18 -12.04
C VAL A 2 -23.67 -4.83 -10.58
N ALA A 3 -24.69 -4.93 -9.74
CA ALA A 3 -24.53 -4.73 -8.30
C ALA A 3 -23.51 -5.77 -7.78
N GLY A 4 -22.42 -5.32 -7.19
CA GLY A 4 -21.47 -6.19 -6.52
C GLY A 4 -22.17 -7.00 -5.41
N PRO A 5 -21.65 -8.16 -5.02
CA PRO A 5 -22.24 -8.98 -3.98
C PRO A 5 -22.34 -8.16 -2.68
N LYS A 6 -23.54 -8.06 -2.14
CA LYS A 6 -23.78 -7.44 -0.83
C LYS A 6 -23.01 -8.23 0.22
N VAL A 7 -22.01 -7.63 0.83
CA VAL A 7 -21.24 -8.24 1.91
C VAL A 7 -22.03 -8.06 3.20
N SER A 8 -22.51 -9.16 3.78
CA SER A 8 -23.05 -9.16 5.13
C SER A 8 -21.87 -9.27 6.12
N MET A 9 -21.87 -8.45 7.16
CA MET A 9 -20.90 -8.54 8.26
C MET A 9 -21.07 -9.83 9.09
N ASP A 10 -22.18 -10.54 8.91
CA ASP A 10 -22.44 -11.85 9.54
C ASP A 10 -21.87 -13.02 8.70
N SER A 11 -21.21 -12.72 7.58
CA SER A 11 -20.56 -13.74 6.76
C SER A 11 -19.34 -14.31 7.46
N PRO A 12 -19.08 -15.65 7.37
CA PRO A 12 -17.83 -16.25 7.85
C PRO A 12 -16.55 -15.65 7.23
N LEU A 13 -16.69 -14.90 6.13
CA LEU A 13 -15.60 -14.22 5.44
C LEU A 13 -15.55 -12.71 5.72
N ALA A 14 -16.29 -12.20 6.71
CA ALA A 14 -16.37 -10.75 6.96
C ALA A 14 -14.97 -10.15 7.20
N ASP A 15 -14.16 -10.76 8.05
CA ASP A 15 -12.78 -10.29 8.32
C ASP A 15 -11.87 -10.42 7.10
N HIS A 16 -12.07 -11.47 6.29
CA HIS A 16 -11.33 -11.63 5.04
C HIS A 16 -11.58 -10.49 4.04
N TYR A 17 -12.77 -9.93 4.02
CA TYR A 17 -13.15 -8.86 3.10
C TYR A 17 -12.49 -7.50 3.43
N ILE A 18 -11.84 -7.36 4.56
CA ILE A 18 -11.11 -6.14 4.94
C ILE A 18 -9.85 -5.95 4.10
N THR A 19 -9.09 -7.02 3.89
CA THR A 19 -7.80 -6.99 3.13
C THR A 19 -7.71 -8.03 2.03
N HIS A 20 -8.60 -9.00 2.01
CA HIS A 20 -8.49 -10.20 1.17
C HIS A 20 -7.19 -11.00 1.40
N LEU A 21 -6.61 -10.92 2.59
CA LEU A 21 -5.40 -11.64 2.96
C LEU A 21 -5.72 -12.62 4.11
N PRO A 22 -5.17 -13.85 4.04
CA PRO A 22 -4.55 -14.49 2.86
C PRO A 22 -5.54 -14.73 1.72
N LYS A 23 -5.07 -15.12 0.52
CA LYS A 23 -5.97 -15.50 -0.59
C LYS A 23 -6.89 -16.64 -0.16
N HIS A 24 -8.20 -16.49 -0.36
CA HIS A 24 -9.21 -17.47 0.05
C HIS A 24 -9.93 -18.06 -1.17
N PRO A 25 -10.01 -19.40 -1.31
CA PRO A 25 -10.59 -20.05 -2.49
C PRO A 25 -12.11 -19.82 -2.63
N GLY A 26 -12.83 -19.64 -1.53
CA GLY A 26 -14.26 -19.31 -1.53
C GLY A 26 -14.57 -17.83 -1.80
N CYS A 27 -13.58 -16.98 -1.90
CA CYS A 27 -13.77 -15.55 -2.17
C CYS A 27 -13.70 -15.26 -3.68
N LYS A 28 -14.82 -14.84 -4.29
CA LYS A 28 -14.88 -14.49 -5.71
C LYS A 28 -13.88 -13.40 -6.10
N ALA A 29 -13.68 -12.38 -5.25
CA ALA A 29 -12.71 -11.33 -5.50
C ALA A 29 -11.28 -11.87 -5.56
N CYS A 30 -10.89 -12.73 -4.61
CA CYS A 30 -9.57 -13.36 -4.62
C CYS A 30 -9.36 -14.23 -5.86
N MET A 31 -10.37 -14.99 -6.26
CA MET A 31 -10.26 -15.88 -7.42
C MET A 31 -10.15 -15.10 -8.73
N ASN A 32 -10.80 -13.94 -8.85
CA ASN A 32 -10.74 -13.13 -10.06
C ASN A 32 -9.56 -12.15 -10.09
N CYS A 33 -9.13 -11.63 -8.94
CA CYS A 33 -8.18 -10.51 -8.89
C CYS A 33 -6.75 -10.92 -8.54
N LYS A 34 -6.54 -12.10 -7.95
CA LYS A 34 -5.23 -12.63 -7.54
C LYS A 34 -4.80 -13.84 -8.37
N VAL A 35 -5.15 -13.85 -9.66
CA VAL A 35 -4.72 -14.88 -10.59
C VAL A 35 -3.29 -14.57 -11.03
N GLN A 36 -2.39 -15.51 -10.83
CA GLN A 36 -1.04 -15.47 -11.38
C GLN A 36 -0.96 -16.44 -12.55
N ARG A 37 -0.30 -16.03 -13.62
CA ARG A 37 0.06 -16.97 -14.69
C ARG A 37 1.08 -17.94 -14.13
N GLU A 38 0.88 -19.22 -14.34
CA GLU A 38 1.94 -20.20 -14.10
C GLU A 38 3.15 -19.82 -14.94
N HIS A 39 4.32 -19.84 -14.30
CA HIS A 39 5.57 -19.67 -15.02
C HIS A 39 5.70 -20.91 -15.94
N CYS A 40 5.47 -20.72 -17.23
CA CYS A 40 5.81 -21.72 -18.22
C CYS A 40 7.34 -21.88 -18.19
N ARG A 41 7.83 -22.88 -17.48
CA ARG A 41 9.26 -23.23 -17.52
C ARG A 41 9.56 -23.71 -18.91
N ASP A 42 10.32 -22.94 -19.66
CA ASP A 42 10.85 -23.35 -20.94
C ASP A 42 11.85 -24.49 -20.68
N HIS A 43 11.37 -25.73 -20.77
CA HIS A 43 12.17 -26.95 -20.53
C HIS A 43 13.41 -27.04 -21.43
N ASN A 44 13.44 -26.28 -22.54
CA ASN A 44 14.59 -26.24 -23.44
C ASN A 44 15.72 -25.32 -22.96
N LYS A 45 15.43 -24.32 -22.13
CA LYS A 45 16.49 -23.45 -21.54
C LYS A 45 17.23 -24.08 -20.36
N SER A 46 16.70 -25.12 -19.74
CA SER A 46 17.36 -25.80 -18.61
C SER A 46 18.53 -26.70 -19.05
N ARG A 47 18.57 -27.12 -20.31
CA ARG A 47 19.66 -27.97 -20.83
C ARG A 47 20.92 -27.24 -21.26
N GLN A 48 20.91 -25.91 -21.34
CA GLN A 48 22.07 -25.11 -21.75
C GLN A 48 22.73 -24.30 -20.62
N ARG A 49 22.36 -24.47 -19.39
CA ARG A 49 23.21 -24.01 -18.28
C ARG A 49 24.40 -24.95 -18.19
N LYS A 50 25.47 -24.66 -18.96
CA LYS A 50 26.79 -25.19 -18.67
C LYS A 50 27.05 -24.97 -17.19
N MET A 51 27.35 -26.06 -16.48
CA MET A 51 27.86 -25.96 -15.12
C MET A 51 29.05 -24.99 -15.18
N VAL A 52 28.87 -23.81 -14.64
CA VAL A 52 29.99 -22.91 -14.39
C VAL A 52 30.81 -23.59 -13.31
N ASP A 53 32.02 -23.90 -13.63
CA ASP A 53 32.99 -24.53 -12.72
C ASP A 53 33.24 -23.54 -11.59
N ILE A 54 32.64 -23.81 -10.44
CA ILE A 54 32.70 -22.92 -9.25
C ILE A 54 34.15 -22.83 -8.71
N THR A 55 35.06 -23.68 -9.17
CA THR A 55 36.47 -23.68 -8.75
C THR A 55 37.32 -22.59 -9.41
N LYS A 56 36.77 -21.85 -10.40
CA LYS A 56 37.47 -20.78 -11.13
C LYS A 56 36.89 -19.38 -10.87
N VAL A 57 36.17 -19.18 -9.78
CA VAL A 57 35.82 -17.84 -9.33
C VAL A 57 37.05 -17.27 -8.67
N ASP A 58 37.73 -16.36 -9.36
CA ASP A 58 38.77 -15.53 -8.77
C ASP A 58 38.26 -14.98 -7.43
N LYS A 59 39.17 -15.02 -6.43
CA LYS A 59 38.85 -14.62 -5.04
C LYS A 59 38.00 -13.35 -5.05
N PRO A 60 36.91 -13.33 -4.27
CA PRO A 60 36.15 -12.11 -4.12
C PRO A 60 37.08 -10.98 -3.71
N TYR A 61 36.88 -9.81 -4.30
CA TYR A 61 37.47 -8.57 -3.82
C TYR A 61 37.46 -8.60 -2.30
N ALA A 62 38.61 -8.25 -1.71
CA ALA A 62 38.75 -8.10 -0.29
C ALA A 62 37.53 -7.33 0.21
N ASP A 63 36.86 -7.89 1.22
CA ASP A 63 35.75 -7.25 1.90
C ASP A 63 36.22 -5.88 2.39
N ASP A 64 36.14 -4.88 1.51
CA ASP A 64 36.02 -3.51 1.98
C ASP A 64 34.81 -3.54 2.90
N GLU A 65 35.03 -3.22 4.15
CA GLU A 65 34.07 -3.23 5.24
C GLU A 65 32.77 -2.53 4.75
N ILE A 66 31.89 -3.31 4.12
CA ILE A 66 30.50 -2.90 3.96
C ILE A 66 30.05 -2.77 5.40
N GLU A 67 30.03 -1.52 5.91
CA GLU A 67 29.42 -1.22 7.19
C GLU A 67 28.15 -2.03 7.23
N LYS A 68 28.10 -3.06 8.06
CA LYS A 68 26.92 -3.85 8.34
C LYS A 68 25.95 -2.85 8.96
N HIS A 69 25.21 -2.15 8.09
CA HIS A 69 24.19 -1.22 8.55
C HIS A 69 23.28 -2.01 9.46
N ASP A 70 23.22 -1.63 10.71
CA ASP A 70 22.34 -2.23 11.69
C ASP A 70 20.95 -2.41 11.10
N ALA A 71 20.38 -3.59 11.29
CA ALA A 71 19.03 -3.87 10.82
C ALA A 71 18.08 -2.80 11.37
N PRO A 72 17.16 -2.27 10.57
CA PRO A 72 16.23 -1.21 10.99
C PRO A 72 15.38 -1.70 12.17
N LYS A 73 15.36 -0.94 13.27
CA LYS A 73 14.72 -1.32 14.55
C LYS A 73 13.45 -0.53 14.82
N VAL A 74 13.42 0.74 14.42
CA VAL A 74 12.29 1.64 14.67
C VAL A 74 11.79 2.27 13.38
N PHE A 75 10.55 2.78 13.41
CA PHE A 75 9.99 3.51 12.28
C PHE A 75 10.91 4.65 11.83
N GLY A 76 11.15 4.74 10.53
CA GLY A 76 11.99 5.76 9.93
C GLY A 76 13.49 5.40 9.84
N ASP A 77 13.95 4.29 10.40
CA ASP A 77 15.34 3.87 10.20
C ASP A 77 15.64 3.60 8.74
N LEU A 78 14.71 2.93 8.04
CA LEU A 78 14.83 2.63 6.62
C LEU A 78 13.45 2.52 5.97
N ALA A 79 13.15 3.44 5.07
CA ALA A 79 12.01 3.36 4.18
C ALA A 79 12.42 2.84 2.80
N THR A 80 11.55 2.13 2.13
CA THR A 80 11.70 1.75 0.72
C THR A 80 10.46 2.15 -0.06
N SER A 81 10.64 2.58 -1.29
CA SER A 81 9.52 2.99 -2.14
C SER A 81 9.69 2.61 -3.59
N ASP A 82 8.56 2.53 -4.28
CA ASP A 82 8.51 2.37 -5.72
C ASP A 82 7.18 2.92 -6.24
N PHE A 83 7.17 3.28 -7.53
CA PHE A 83 5.99 3.82 -8.19
C PHE A 83 5.16 2.73 -8.84
N ILE A 84 3.87 2.80 -8.63
CA ILE A 84 2.90 2.03 -9.41
C ILE A 84 2.17 2.95 -10.39
N PHE A 85 1.95 2.45 -11.60
CA PHE A 85 1.14 3.10 -12.62
C PHE A 85 -0.23 2.44 -12.65
N ALA A 86 -1.23 3.16 -12.17
CA ALA A 86 -2.60 2.66 -12.11
C ALA A 86 -3.25 2.56 -13.49
N ILE A 87 -2.74 3.32 -14.48
CA ILE A 87 -3.34 3.48 -15.80
C ILE A 87 -2.28 3.27 -16.87
N LYS A 88 -2.62 2.50 -17.91
CA LYS A 88 -1.79 2.42 -19.12
C LYS A 88 -1.80 3.78 -19.82
N ARG A 89 -0.64 4.20 -20.36
CA ARG A 89 -0.45 5.48 -21.07
C ARG A 89 -1.49 5.78 -22.17
N SER A 90 -2.14 4.75 -22.70
CA SER A 90 -3.16 4.83 -23.76
C SER A 90 -4.60 4.87 -23.26
N SER A 91 -4.82 4.84 -21.94
CA SER A 91 -6.17 4.79 -21.38
C SER A 91 -6.68 6.18 -21.04
N THR A 92 -7.93 6.46 -21.41
CA THR A 92 -8.67 7.69 -21.04
C THR A 92 -9.24 7.64 -19.61
N SER A 93 -9.12 6.48 -18.91
CA SER A 93 -9.68 6.29 -17.59
C SER A 93 -8.71 6.74 -16.49
N THR A 94 -8.67 8.03 -16.22
CA THR A 94 -7.98 8.61 -15.05
C THR A 94 -8.79 8.37 -13.76
N ALA A 95 -8.13 8.51 -12.61
CA ALA A 95 -8.87 8.61 -11.34
C ALA A 95 -9.85 9.80 -11.38
N ARG A 96 -10.83 9.80 -10.46
CA ARG A 96 -11.84 10.87 -10.36
C ARG A 96 -11.23 12.29 -10.35
N HIS A 97 -9.99 12.43 -9.88
CA HIS A 97 -9.27 13.70 -9.78
C HIS A 97 -8.06 13.80 -10.72
N GLY A 98 -7.95 12.91 -11.72
CA GLY A 98 -6.87 12.94 -12.71
C GLY A 98 -5.57 12.24 -12.27
N ASP A 99 -5.55 11.55 -11.12
CA ASP A 99 -4.37 10.81 -10.68
C ASP A 99 -4.09 9.61 -11.60
N THR A 100 -2.82 9.38 -11.93
CA THR A 100 -2.38 8.32 -12.86
C THR A 100 -1.39 7.35 -12.25
N THR A 101 -0.71 7.76 -11.20
CA THR A 101 0.36 7.02 -10.53
C THR A 101 0.18 7.05 -9.02
N SER A 102 0.93 6.24 -8.30
CA SER A 102 1.02 6.31 -6.84
C SER A 102 2.40 5.89 -6.38
N LEU A 103 2.99 6.67 -5.49
CA LEU A 103 4.17 6.26 -4.74
C LEU A 103 3.73 5.33 -3.61
N VAL A 104 4.21 4.09 -3.64
CA VAL A 104 4.03 3.14 -2.53
C VAL A 104 5.29 3.16 -1.69
N VAL A 105 5.12 3.32 -0.39
CA VAL A 105 6.21 3.39 0.58
C VAL A 105 6.03 2.29 1.62
N ARG A 106 7.12 1.64 2.00
CA ARG A 106 7.16 0.69 3.10
C ARG A 106 8.28 1.04 4.07
N ASP A 107 7.97 1.12 5.34
CA ASP A 107 8.96 1.13 6.40
C ASP A 107 9.44 -0.30 6.69
N LYS A 108 10.75 -0.50 6.70
CA LYS A 108 11.32 -1.85 6.90
C LYS A 108 11.27 -2.32 8.34
N ALA A 109 11.36 -1.40 9.30
CA ALA A 109 11.33 -1.74 10.71
C ALA A 109 9.95 -2.20 11.16
N THR A 110 8.92 -1.42 10.88
CA THR A 110 7.56 -1.66 11.37
C THR A 110 6.68 -2.48 10.42
N GLY A 111 7.08 -2.56 9.14
CA GLY A 111 6.23 -3.12 8.09
C GLY A 111 5.10 -2.20 7.64
N TRP A 112 5.05 -0.96 8.13
CA TRP A 112 4.07 0.05 7.74
C TRP A 112 4.09 0.29 6.24
N ILE A 113 2.93 0.28 5.61
CA ILE A 113 2.78 0.60 4.18
C ILE A 113 1.89 1.82 3.99
N ALA A 114 2.22 2.65 3.01
CA ALA A 114 1.42 3.79 2.61
C ALA A 114 1.41 3.94 1.08
N SER A 115 0.38 4.58 0.56
CA SER A 115 0.24 4.83 -0.87
C SER A 115 -0.20 6.27 -1.09
N TYR A 116 0.52 6.96 -1.97
CA TYR A 116 0.35 8.38 -2.28
C TYR A 116 0.01 8.55 -3.76
N PRO A 117 -1.28 8.47 -4.12
CA PRO A 117 -1.73 8.74 -5.48
C PRO A 117 -1.43 10.18 -5.90
N SER A 118 -0.90 10.34 -7.12
CA SER A 118 -0.51 11.62 -7.68
C SER A 118 -0.82 11.70 -9.17
N LYS A 119 -0.87 12.91 -9.70
CA LYS A 119 -1.08 13.16 -11.14
C LYS A 119 0.18 12.92 -11.94
N LYS A 120 1.33 13.30 -11.36
CA LYS A 120 2.65 13.25 -11.98
C LYS A 120 3.68 12.73 -10.98
N LYS A 121 4.86 12.40 -11.47
CA LYS A 121 6.03 12.12 -10.64
C LYS A 121 6.84 13.40 -10.45
N SER A 122 6.24 14.46 -9.91
CA SER A 122 6.98 15.69 -9.66
C SER A 122 7.68 15.66 -8.30
N ALA A 123 8.77 16.41 -8.16
CA ALA A 123 9.49 16.51 -6.89
C ALA A 123 8.59 17.05 -5.76
N GLU A 124 7.68 17.97 -6.08
CA GLU A 124 6.74 18.55 -5.11
C GLU A 124 5.78 17.49 -4.57
N GLU A 125 5.12 16.69 -5.45
CA GLU A 125 4.20 15.63 -5.04
C GLU A 125 4.92 14.54 -4.24
N ILE A 126 6.16 14.21 -4.62
CA ILE A 126 7.00 13.27 -3.88
C ILE A 126 7.38 13.83 -2.51
N LYS A 127 7.74 15.11 -2.42
CA LYS A 127 8.09 15.78 -1.17
C LYS A 127 6.90 15.80 -0.20
N GLU A 128 5.71 16.10 -0.68
CA GLU A 128 4.47 16.00 0.10
C GLU A 128 4.24 14.58 0.61
N ALA A 129 4.40 13.57 -0.25
CA ALA A 129 4.25 12.16 0.11
C ALA A 129 5.25 11.72 1.18
N VAL A 130 6.52 12.11 1.05
CA VAL A 130 7.58 11.80 2.03
C VAL A 130 7.32 12.50 3.36
N ASN A 131 6.88 13.76 3.33
CA ASN A 131 6.54 14.51 4.54
C ASN A 131 5.30 13.93 5.24
N ASP A 132 4.28 13.53 4.47
CA ASP A 132 3.11 12.86 5.05
C ASP A 132 3.50 11.47 5.62
N PHE A 133 4.34 10.71 4.89
CA PHE A 133 4.82 9.42 5.38
C PHE A 133 5.56 9.54 6.70
N LYS A 134 6.54 10.43 6.82
CA LYS A 134 7.33 10.58 8.06
C LYS A 134 6.51 11.17 9.21
N GLY A 135 5.52 12.02 8.91
CA GLY A 135 4.78 12.77 9.93
C GLY A 135 5.69 13.70 10.73
N ALA A 136 5.52 13.74 12.05
CA ALA A 136 6.40 14.50 12.95
C ALA A 136 7.75 13.82 13.21
N GLY A 137 7.93 12.58 12.77
CA GLY A 137 9.19 11.84 12.94
C GLY A 137 10.23 12.17 11.88
N THR A 138 11.35 11.46 11.94
CA THR A 138 12.44 11.55 10.98
C THR A 138 12.60 10.23 10.22
N THR A 139 13.03 10.30 8.97
CA THR A 139 13.46 9.13 8.21
C THR A 139 14.95 9.27 7.95
N LYS A 140 15.74 8.29 8.40
CA LYS A 140 17.20 8.34 8.30
C LYS A 140 17.69 7.93 6.91
N ARG A 141 17.13 6.85 6.37
CA ARG A 141 17.53 6.28 5.08
C ARG A 141 16.32 5.97 4.22
N TRP A 142 16.49 6.18 2.94
CA TRP A 142 15.51 5.85 1.91
C TRP A 142 16.14 5.00 0.82
N TYR A 143 15.52 3.91 0.49
CA TYR A 143 15.97 2.98 -0.54
C TYR A 143 14.95 2.90 -1.67
N SER A 144 15.38 3.16 -2.90
CA SER A 144 14.50 3.06 -4.07
C SER A 144 15.29 2.81 -5.36
N ASP A 145 14.57 2.76 -6.49
CA ASP A 145 15.18 2.93 -7.80
C ASP A 145 15.80 4.34 -7.93
N GLY A 146 16.71 4.50 -8.88
CA GLY A 146 17.45 5.74 -9.08
C GLY A 146 16.62 6.90 -9.67
N ALA A 147 15.34 7.04 -9.37
CA ALA A 147 14.50 8.13 -9.85
C ALA A 147 15.07 9.51 -9.42
N PRO A 148 15.44 10.39 -10.39
CA PRO A 148 16.10 11.66 -10.08
C PRO A 148 15.28 12.57 -9.16
N GLU A 149 13.95 12.55 -9.32
CA GLU A 149 13.04 13.38 -8.54
C GLU A 149 13.07 12.98 -7.07
N LEU A 150 13.10 11.68 -6.77
CA LEU A 150 13.17 11.17 -5.41
C LEU A 150 14.55 11.45 -4.80
N HIS A 151 15.62 11.32 -5.59
CA HIS A 151 16.97 11.67 -5.15
C HIS A 151 17.06 13.15 -4.74
N ALA A 152 16.50 14.05 -5.54
CA ALA A 152 16.44 15.47 -5.22
C ALA A 152 15.67 15.74 -3.93
N VAL A 153 14.52 15.10 -3.73
CA VAL A 153 13.71 15.23 -2.51
C VAL A 153 14.44 14.71 -1.27
N CYS A 154 15.08 13.55 -1.35
CA CYS A 154 15.83 13.00 -0.23
C CYS A 154 16.97 13.94 0.19
N ARG A 155 17.72 14.50 -0.78
CA ARG A 155 18.77 15.49 -0.53
C ARG A 155 18.22 16.75 0.12
N ASP A 156 17.10 17.27 -0.35
CA ASP A 156 16.45 18.47 0.18
C ASP A 156 15.94 18.27 1.62
N LEU A 157 15.51 17.06 1.95
CA LEU A 157 15.01 16.69 3.28
C LEU A 157 16.10 16.15 4.23
N GLY A 158 17.36 16.09 3.80
CA GLY A 158 18.45 15.54 4.59
C GLY A 158 18.36 14.05 4.85
N ILE A 159 17.69 13.30 3.98
CA ILE A 159 17.52 11.85 4.08
C ILE A 159 18.61 11.18 3.24
N ARG A 160 19.37 10.23 3.82
CA ARG A 160 20.30 9.43 3.05
C ARG A 160 19.55 8.57 2.03
N HIS A 161 19.84 8.76 0.76
CA HIS A 161 19.22 7.99 -0.33
C HIS A 161 20.17 6.93 -0.85
N ASP A 162 19.82 5.68 -0.62
CA ASP A 162 20.53 4.52 -1.14
C ASP A 162 19.80 4.02 -2.39
N ILE A 163 20.51 3.91 -3.50
CA ILE A 163 19.93 3.50 -4.80
C ILE A 163 20.15 1.99 -4.98
N SER A 164 19.15 1.31 -5.49
CA SER A 164 19.26 -0.11 -5.84
C SER A 164 20.25 -0.32 -6.96
N ASP A 165 21.19 -1.23 -6.76
CA ASP A 165 22.08 -1.67 -7.82
C ASP A 165 21.28 -2.33 -8.94
N PRO A 166 21.45 -1.94 -10.22
CA PRO A 166 20.64 -2.45 -11.34
C PRO A 166 20.65 -3.98 -11.48
N HIS A 167 21.60 -4.67 -10.84
CA HIS A 167 21.81 -6.11 -10.95
C HIS A 167 21.54 -6.89 -9.65
N ARG A 168 21.11 -6.23 -8.56
CA ARG A 168 20.76 -6.89 -7.30
C ARG A 168 19.25 -6.85 -7.04
N SER A 169 18.53 -7.78 -7.65
CA SER A 169 17.06 -7.93 -7.48
C SER A 169 16.64 -8.26 -6.05
N GLU A 170 17.51 -8.77 -5.20
CA GLU A 170 17.18 -9.15 -3.82
C GLU A 170 16.76 -7.96 -2.95
N THR A 171 17.34 -6.79 -3.20
CA THR A 171 17.04 -5.57 -2.44
C THR A 171 15.73 -4.92 -2.85
N ASN A 172 15.33 -5.01 -4.13
CA ASN A 172 14.06 -4.52 -4.64
C ASN A 172 12.89 -5.52 -4.46
N GLY A 173 13.17 -6.79 -4.29
CA GLY A 173 12.15 -7.83 -4.18
C GLY A 173 11.14 -7.64 -3.03
N GLN A 174 11.47 -6.84 -2.00
CA GLN A 174 10.54 -6.55 -0.92
C GLN A 174 9.51 -5.49 -1.33
N ILE A 175 9.94 -4.40 -1.97
CA ILE A 175 8.99 -3.35 -2.40
C ILE A 175 8.15 -3.84 -3.59
N GLU A 176 8.72 -4.63 -4.50
CA GLU A 176 7.97 -5.26 -5.60
C GLU A 176 6.85 -6.17 -5.06
N ARG A 177 7.14 -7.00 -4.04
CA ARG A 177 6.12 -7.81 -3.34
C ARG A 177 5.08 -6.93 -2.66
N THR A 178 5.49 -5.82 -2.05
CA THR A 178 4.57 -4.85 -1.45
C THR A 178 3.67 -4.24 -2.50
N ASN A 179 4.21 -3.77 -3.61
CA ASN A 179 3.45 -3.23 -4.74
C ASN A 179 2.42 -4.23 -5.26
N ARG A 180 2.84 -5.49 -5.47
CA ARG A 180 1.92 -6.56 -5.86
C ARG A 180 0.79 -6.73 -4.86
N THR A 181 1.10 -6.82 -3.57
CA THR A 181 0.10 -6.97 -2.50
C THR A 181 -0.88 -5.81 -2.48
N VAL A 182 -0.39 -4.59 -2.61
CA VAL A 182 -1.20 -3.36 -2.63
C VAL A 182 -2.11 -3.31 -3.86
N ILE A 183 -1.57 -3.61 -5.04
CA ILE A 183 -2.35 -3.62 -6.30
C ILE A 183 -3.43 -4.71 -6.26
N GLU A 184 -3.06 -5.94 -5.89
CA GLU A 184 -3.99 -7.06 -5.82
C GLU A 184 -5.08 -6.81 -4.77
N GLY A 185 -4.70 -6.28 -3.61
CA GLY A 185 -5.63 -5.91 -2.56
C GLY A 185 -6.61 -4.84 -3.00
N ALA A 186 -6.13 -3.72 -3.52
CA ALA A 186 -7.00 -2.64 -4.01
C ALA A 186 -7.93 -3.11 -5.14
N ARG A 187 -7.46 -3.99 -6.02
CA ARG A 187 -8.26 -4.61 -7.07
C ARG A 187 -9.38 -5.48 -6.49
N CYS A 188 -9.07 -6.27 -5.45
CA CYS A 188 -10.08 -7.06 -4.75
C CYS A 188 -11.14 -6.17 -4.09
N LEU A 189 -10.74 -5.08 -3.44
CA LEU A 189 -11.66 -4.12 -2.81
C LEU A 189 -12.61 -3.48 -3.83
N LEU A 190 -12.09 -3.04 -4.98
CA LEU A 190 -12.91 -2.49 -6.06
C LEU A 190 -13.87 -3.53 -6.65
N PHE A 191 -13.39 -4.74 -6.91
CA PHE A 191 -14.22 -5.81 -7.44
C PHE A 191 -15.36 -6.18 -6.48
N GLN A 192 -15.04 -6.32 -5.20
CA GLN A 192 -16.02 -6.69 -4.18
C GLN A 192 -17.06 -5.62 -3.95
N SER A 193 -16.66 -4.35 -3.88
CA SER A 193 -17.56 -3.23 -3.66
C SER A 193 -18.44 -2.90 -4.86
N GLY A 194 -18.09 -3.39 -6.06
CA GLY A 194 -18.73 -2.99 -7.31
C GLY A 194 -18.48 -1.52 -7.69
N MET A 195 -17.55 -0.85 -7.01
CA MET A 195 -17.24 0.55 -7.31
C MET A 195 -16.47 0.67 -8.63
N PRO A 196 -16.76 1.69 -9.44
CA PRO A 196 -16.04 1.95 -10.68
C PRO A 196 -14.53 2.13 -10.46
N TYR A 197 -13.74 1.72 -11.45
CA TYR A 197 -12.28 1.80 -11.40
C TYR A 197 -11.73 3.21 -11.09
N LYS A 198 -12.42 4.26 -11.50
CA LYS A 198 -12.03 5.66 -11.20
C LYS A 198 -11.87 5.98 -9.70
N TYR A 199 -12.33 5.09 -8.81
CA TYR A 199 -12.14 5.21 -7.35
C TYR A 199 -10.92 4.44 -6.83
N TRP A 200 -10.04 3.97 -7.72
CA TRP A 200 -8.85 3.19 -7.36
C TRP A 200 -7.98 3.86 -6.30
N LYS A 201 -7.87 5.17 -6.33
CA LYS A 201 -7.09 5.95 -5.36
C LYS A 201 -7.63 5.82 -3.92
N LEU A 202 -8.94 5.76 -3.74
CA LEU A 202 -9.55 5.54 -2.42
C LEU A 202 -9.36 4.09 -1.99
N ALA A 203 -9.55 3.15 -2.91
CA ALA A 203 -9.37 1.73 -2.64
C ALA A 203 -7.93 1.40 -2.23
N ILE A 204 -6.92 1.97 -2.88
CA ILE A 204 -5.52 1.71 -2.56
C ILE A 204 -5.12 2.27 -1.19
N LYS A 205 -5.58 3.49 -0.86
CA LYS A 205 -5.37 4.07 0.47
C LYS A 205 -6.09 3.28 1.55
N CYS A 206 -7.35 2.90 1.32
CA CYS A 206 -8.12 2.08 2.25
C CYS A 206 -7.45 0.72 2.48
N PHE A 207 -6.94 0.08 1.42
CA PHE A 207 -6.20 -1.17 1.54
C PHE A 207 -4.96 -1.02 2.43
N CYS A 208 -4.13 0.01 2.20
CA CYS A 208 -2.94 0.26 3.01
C CYS A 208 -3.29 0.45 4.49
N ASN A 209 -4.33 1.24 4.78
CA ASN A 209 -4.80 1.45 6.15
C ASN A 209 -5.29 0.14 6.79
N ASN A 210 -6.17 -0.59 6.12
CA ASN A 210 -6.67 -1.88 6.60
C ASN A 210 -5.52 -2.86 6.84
N TYR A 211 -4.54 -2.93 5.93
CA TYR A 211 -3.35 -3.75 6.10
C TYR A 211 -2.59 -3.39 7.39
N ASN A 212 -2.31 -2.11 7.59
CA ASN A 212 -1.59 -1.64 8.77
C ASN A 212 -2.33 -1.92 10.08
N TYR A 213 -3.68 -1.92 10.04
CA TYR A 213 -4.50 -2.11 11.24
C TYR A 213 -4.75 -3.58 11.59
N THR A 214 -4.74 -4.48 10.58
CA THR A 214 -5.23 -5.85 10.78
C THR A 214 -4.23 -6.94 10.40
N HIS A 215 -3.24 -6.64 9.53
CA HIS A 215 -2.28 -7.66 9.10
C HIS A 215 -1.21 -7.87 10.17
N ILE A 216 -1.22 -9.06 10.77
CA ILE A 216 -0.23 -9.47 11.77
C ILE A 216 1.05 -9.93 11.07
N ASP A 217 2.17 -9.29 11.35
CA ASP A 217 3.48 -9.78 10.94
C ASP A 217 3.80 -11.05 11.74
N GLN A 218 3.95 -12.18 11.04
CA GLN A 218 4.16 -13.48 11.66
C GLN A 218 5.45 -13.58 12.48
N LYS A 219 6.48 -12.79 12.15
CA LYS A 219 7.75 -12.78 12.89
C LYS A 219 7.65 -11.97 14.18
N LYS A 220 6.85 -10.90 14.16
CA LYS A 220 6.70 -9.96 15.27
C LYS A 220 5.49 -10.24 16.15
N GLY A 221 4.47 -10.94 15.63
CA GLY A 221 3.21 -11.20 16.33
C GLY A 221 2.34 -9.95 16.53
N THR A 222 2.61 -8.87 15.81
CA THR A 222 1.94 -7.58 15.96
C THR A 222 1.59 -6.95 14.61
N VAL A 223 0.77 -5.91 14.60
CA VAL A 223 0.38 -5.16 13.41
C VAL A 223 1.23 -3.89 13.25
N ALA A 224 1.43 -3.45 12.01
CA ALA A 224 2.28 -2.30 11.71
C ALA A 224 1.82 -1.00 12.40
N TYR A 225 0.53 -0.85 12.65
CA TYR A 225 -0.01 0.30 13.39
C TYR A 225 0.51 0.36 14.83
N VAL A 226 0.54 -0.76 15.54
CA VAL A 226 1.06 -0.84 16.91
C VAL A 226 2.56 -0.57 16.93
N GLU A 227 3.31 -1.15 15.99
CA GLU A 227 4.75 -0.95 15.85
C GLU A 227 5.12 0.53 15.63
N ARG A 228 4.27 1.25 14.90
CA ARG A 228 4.51 2.66 14.58
C ARG A 228 4.06 3.61 15.66
N HIS A 229 2.88 3.38 16.26
CA HIS A 229 2.21 4.35 17.13
C HIS A 229 2.21 3.95 18.61
N ASN A 230 2.74 2.77 18.96
CA ASN A 230 2.78 2.22 20.33
C ASN A 230 1.40 2.05 20.98
N HIS A 231 0.32 2.02 20.21
CA HIS A 231 -1.02 1.73 20.70
C HIS A 231 -1.86 1.04 19.62
N LYS A 232 -2.89 0.32 20.06
CA LYS A 232 -3.81 -0.37 19.13
C LYS A 232 -4.68 0.64 18.38
N PHE A 233 -5.06 0.28 17.17
CA PHE A 233 -6.10 1.00 16.44
C PHE A 233 -7.43 0.93 17.19
N GLN A 234 -8.03 2.06 17.51
CA GLN A 234 -9.24 2.16 18.34
C GLN A 234 -10.54 2.07 17.53
N GLY A 235 -10.43 2.19 16.20
CA GLY A 235 -11.59 2.12 15.31
C GLY A 235 -11.95 0.69 14.91
N LYS A 236 -12.93 0.57 14.03
CA LYS A 236 -13.26 -0.68 13.36
C LYS A 236 -12.65 -0.71 11.97
N ALA A 237 -11.94 -1.77 11.63
CA ALA A 237 -11.58 -2.04 10.25
C ALA A 237 -12.84 -2.47 9.48
N LEU A 238 -13.12 -1.77 8.38
CA LEU A 238 -14.33 -1.99 7.61
C LEU A 238 -13.99 -2.40 6.17
N PRO A 239 -14.80 -3.27 5.55
CA PRO A 239 -14.68 -3.58 4.14
C PRO A 239 -14.95 -2.34 3.29
N TYR A 240 -14.08 -2.08 2.31
CA TYR A 240 -14.25 -0.98 1.36
C TYR A 240 -15.57 -1.10 0.58
N GLY A 241 -16.31 -0.01 0.48
CA GLY A 241 -17.59 0.03 -0.22
C GLY A 241 -18.76 -0.54 0.57
N CYS A 242 -18.59 -0.90 1.84
CA CYS A 242 -19.72 -1.34 2.66
C CYS A 242 -20.69 -0.17 2.94
N LYS A 243 -21.99 -0.51 3.04
CA LYS A 243 -23.01 0.45 3.43
C LYS A 243 -22.83 0.80 4.91
N ILE A 244 -22.83 2.07 5.20
CA ILE A 244 -22.79 2.62 6.56
C ILE A 244 -23.97 3.54 6.80
N ARG A 245 -24.27 3.79 8.06
CA ARG A 245 -25.16 4.89 8.46
C ARG A 245 -24.35 5.88 9.28
N TYR A 246 -24.48 7.15 8.98
CA TYR A 246 -23.77 8.21 9.66
C TYR A 246 -24.71 9.33 10.11
N LEU A 247 -24.33 10.00 11.18
CA LEU A 247 -25.00 11.22 11.61
C LEU A 247 -24.38 12.40 10.87
N PRO A 248 -25.13 13.14 10.04
CA PRO A 248 -24.62 14.34 9.39
C PRO A 248 -24.13 15.37 10.40
N SER A 249 -22.93 15.92 10.17
CA SER A 249 -22.34 16.96 11.02
C SER A 249 -22.14 18.28 10.27
N ALA A 250 -22.23 18.28 8.95
CA ALA A 250 -22.12 19.50 8.16
C ALA A 250 -23.39 20.35 8.29
N GLU A 251 -23.26 21.63 8.58
CA GLU A 251 -24.38 22.58 8.74
C GLU A 251 -25.40 22.45 7.59
N ARG A 252 -24.91 22.48 6.35
CA ARG A 252 -25.75 22.34 5.16
C ARG A 252 -26.61 21.06 5.13
N GLU A 253 -26.10 19.95 5.64
CA GLU A 253 -26.83 18.67 5.68
C GLU A 253 -27.82 18.65 6.85
N VAL A 254 -27.51 19.35 7.94
CA VAL A 254 -28.37 19.49 9.12
C VAL A 254 -29.51 20.43 8.81
N GLU A 255 -29.26 21.58 8.16
CA GLU A 255 -30.28 22.57 7.75
C GLU A 255 -31.35 22.02 6.78
N GLN A 256 -30.95 21.07 5.93
CA GLN A 256 -31.85 20.43 4.97
C GLN A 256 -32.76 19.35 5.58
N ARG A 257 -32.69 19.14 6.92
CA ARG A 257 -33.44 18.10 7.61
C ARG A 257 -34.67 18.65 8.31
N GLU A 258 -35.81 18.05 8.03
CA GLU A 258 -37.04 18.28 8.78
C GLU A 258 -36.94 17.68 10.20
N LYS A 259 -37.71 18.23 11.17
CA LYS A 259 -37.65 17.76 12.58
C LYS A 259 -38.03 16.30 12.76
N LEU A 260 -38.84 15.75 11.88
CA LEU A 260 -39.30 14.36 11.94
C LEU A 260 -38.56 13.43 10.98
N ASP A 261 -37.57 13.93 10.23
CA ASP A 261 -36.75 13.12 9.37
C ASP A 261 -35.81 12.20 10.18
N PRO A 262 -35.48 11.02 9.63
CA PRO A 262 -34.48 10.13 10.26
C PRO A 262 -33.17 10.87 10.50
N SER A 263 -32.61 10.71 11.69
CA SER A 263 -31.33 11.38 12.07
C SER A 263 -30.13 10.83 11.32
N LEU A 264 -30.18 9.57 10.90
CA LEU A 264 -29.07 8.90 10.21
C LEU A 264 -29.30 8.92 8.70
N ARG A 265 -28.20 9.13 7.97
CA ARG A 265 -28.17 9.00 6.50
C ARG A 265 -27.36 7.78 6.08
N ASP A 266 -27.73 7.22 4.95
CA ASP A 266 -26.99 6.12 4.33
C ASP A 266 -25.76 6.67 3.61
N GLY A 267 -24.64 5.99 3.77
CA GLY A 267 -23.38 6.29 3.11
C GLY A 267 -22.65 5.03 2.67
N ILE A 268 -21.52 5.24 2.01
CA ILE A 268 -20.62 4.17 1.59
C ILE A 268 -19.25 4.45 2.20
N PHE A 269 -18.71 3.49 2.96
CA PHE A 269 -17.38 3.60 3.52
C PHE A 269 -16.31 3.51 2.43
N VAL A 270 -15.42 4.50 2.38
CA VAL A 270 -14.34 4.55 1.38
C VAL A 270 -12.95 4.71 1.99
N GLY A 271 -12.83 4.76 3.31
CA GLY A 271 -11.55 4.83 3.98
C GLY A 271 -11.55 5.56 5.31
N TYR A 272 -10.37 5.89 5.77
CA TYR A 272 -10.10 6.51 7.07
C TYR A 272 -9.48 7.89 6.88
N ARG A 273 -9.87 8.83 7.72
CA ARG A 273 -9.18 10.10 7.83
C ARG A 273 -7.99 9.95 8.79
N CYS A 274 -6.82 10.32 8.33
CA CYS A 274 -5.59 10.22 9.10
C CYS A 274 -4.87 11.57 9.10
N HIS A 275 -4.17 11.85 10.20
CA HIS A 275 -3.16 12.90 10.26
C HIS A 275 -1.93 12.52 9.41
N THR A 276 -1.06 13.48 9.14
CA THR A 276 0.29 13.22 8.65
C THR A 276 0.97 12.20 9.57
N GLY A 277 1.68 11.25 8.99
CA GLY A 277 2.19 10.11 9.74
C GLY A 277 1.21 8.96 9.91
N GLY A 278 -0.01 9.06 9.38
CA GLY A 278 -0.97 7.95 9.32
C GLY A 278 -1.70 7.63 10.63
N LYS A 279 -1.58 8.48 11.66
CA LYS A 279 -2.39 8.34 12.87
C LYS A 279 -3.85 8.64 12.57
N TRP A 280 -4.75 7.73 12.93
CA TRP A 280 -6.18 7.89 12.69
C TRP A 280 -6.78 9.04 13.50
N THR A 281 -7.70 9.79 12.90
CA THR A 281 -8.39 10.96 13.51
C THR A 281 -9.73 10.63 14.13
N GLU A 282 -10.04 9.33 14.32
CA GLU A 282 -11.34 8.82 14.78
C GLU A 282 -12.48 9.06 13.79
N GLN A 283 -12.15 9.42 12.56
CA GLN A 283 -13.13 9.69 11.50
C GLN A 283 -12.96 8.72 10.32
N TYR A 284 -14.10 8.39 9.72
CA TYR A 284 -14.19 7.59 8.49
C TYR A 284 -14.58 8.49 7.29
N HIS A 285 -14.20 8.05 6.10
CA HIS A 285 -14.62 8.66 4.83
C HIS A 285 -15.71 7.83 4.15
#